data_4be472384c012e274855b3038ab9c1a8
#
_entry.id   4be472384c012e274855b3038ab9c1a8
#
_cell.length_a   1.000
_cell.length_b   1.000
_cell.length_c   1.000
_cell.angle_alpha   90.00
_cell.angle_beta   90.00
_cell.angle_gamma   90.00
#
_symmetry.space_group_name_H-M   'P 1'
#
loop_
_entity.id
_entity.type
_entity.pdbx_description
1 polymer ?
#
loop_
_entity_poly.entity_id
_entity_poly.type
_entity_poly.pdbx_seq_one_letter_code
_entity_poly.pdbx_strand_id
1 'polypeptide(L)'
;MVEAISRSSSLSTESGLAGTHNSWGPQIKGLTGSDSPNADDLPEGEINSDGRAGIHVCAFDNRGMGRSSIPTKKSEYTTEIMARDTVSVMDHLQWKNAHVIGHSMGAMVACKVAALAPERILSLALLNVTGGGFECLPRLDRKTISIAYRFLRAKTPEERAAVDLDTHYTQVRISPTKKRPRKQILIGPLVQEYLNETVGMKTRRAVLYQEYVKAIKSSGMQSPHGFDGQINACWTHEMTRQDIETIRASGVLVSVIHGRDDVIAQIGHAQRLACKLYPAARLVDLQGGHLVSHERPEEVNDALLELVRAAEEGVMAAEWTNVPVKGGGFGTRLGGGVGLVRSLLLFMCSVIAVLVHYFRLAHGRLKPVRVSADVA
;
A
#
# COMPACT_ATOMS: atom_id res chain seq x y z
N MET A 1 -34.04 15.73 7.55
CA MET A 1 -32.60 15.90 7.81
C MET A 1 -31.89 14.56 7.59
N VAL A 2 -32.25 13.84 6.52
CA VAL A 2 -31.66 12.55 6.15
C VAL A 2 -30.98 12.64 4.79
N GLU A 3 -31.20 13.73 4.04
CA GLU A 3 -30.66 13.92 2.70
C GLU A 3 -29.23 14.51 2.64
N ALA A 4 -28.76 15.11 3.73
CA ALA A 4 -27.39 15.69 3.75
C ALA A 4 -26.27 14.65 3.89
N ILE A 5 -26.56 13.42 4.31
CA ILE A 5 -25.59 12.34 4.48
C ILE A 5 -25.36 11.57 3.17
N SER A 6 -26.26 11.64 2.20
CA SER A 6 -26.15 10.97 0.90
C SER A 6 -25.32 11.74 -0.12
N ARG A 7 -24.89 12.97 0.16
CA ARG A 7 -24.14 13.82 -0.77
C ARG A 7 -22.68 14.03 -0.44
N SER A 8 -22.18 13.52 0.68
CA SER A 8 -20.76 13.60 1.01
C SER A 8 -20.19 12.21 1.22
N SER A 9 -19.38 11.76 0.25
CA SER A 9 -18.66 10.50 0.39
C SER A 9 -17.56 10.64 1.43
N SER A 10 -17.60 9.84 2.49
CA SER A 10 -16.59 9.83 3.54
C SER A 10 -15.47 8.83 3.18
N LEU A 11 -14.23 9.30 3.09
CA LEU A 11 -13.06 8.47 2.80
C LEU A 11 -12.14 8.38 4.02
N SER A 12 -11.82 7.17 4.45
CA SER A 12 -10.77 6.89 5.43
C SER A 12 -9.53 6.33 4.75
N THR A 13 -8.35 6.89 5.03
CA THR A 13 -7.09 6.50 4.39
C THR A 13 -6.08 5.96 5.40
N GLU A 14 -5.53 4.78 5.08
CA GLU A 14 -4.58 4.04 5.88
C GLU A 14 -3.16 4.10 5.29
N SER A 15 -2.21 4.67 6.04
CA SER A 15 -0.82 4.78 5.59
C SER A 15 -0.05 3.46 5.69
N GLY A 16 0.97 3.29 4.84
CA GLY A 16 1.90 2.16 4.88
C GLY A 16 2.83 2.16 6.10
N LEU A 17 3.73 1.18 6.15
CA LEU A 17 4.77 1.07 7.18
C LEU A 17 5.62 2.36 7.22
N ALA A 18 5.77 2.93 8.41
CA ALA A 18 6.47 4.21 8.64
C ALA A 18 5.91 5.40 7.84
N GLY A 19 4.75 5.27 7.21
CA GLY A 19 4.06 6.35 6.51
C GLY A 19 3.22 7.18 7.48
N THR A 20 3.07 8.47 7.16
CA THR A 20 2.18 9.40 7.86
C THR A 20 1.04 9.82 6.95
N HIS A 21 0.01 10.45 7.53
CA HIS A 21 -1.12 11.04 6.80
C HIS A 21 -0.67 11.94 5.63
N ASN A 22 0.50 12.59 5.74
CA ASN A 22 1.05 13.44 4.67
C ASN A 22 1.33 12.69 3.36
N SER A 23 1.49 11.37 3.42
CA SER A 23 1.68 10.54 2.21
C SER A 23 0.45 10.50 1.30
N TRP A 24 -0.69 10.98 1.75
CA TRP A 24 -1.92 11.02 0.98
C TRP A 24 -2.19 12.35 0.26
N GLY A 25 -1.24 13.29 0.33
CA GLY A 25 -1.39 14.62 -0.29
C GLY A 25 -1.89 14.61 -1.74
N PRO A 26 -1.28 13.84 -2.67
CA PRO A 26 -1.75 13.77 -4.05
C PRO A 26 -3.19 13.25 -4.21
N GLN A 27 -3.62 12.30 -3.35
CA GLN A 27 -4.98 11.75 -3.38
C GLN A 27 -5.96 12.73 -2.74
N ILE A 28 -5.63 13.33 -1.59
CA ILE A 28 -6.48 14.33 -0.96
C ILE A 28 -6.74 15.48 -1.94
N LYS A 29 -5.68 16.04 -2.53
CA LYS A 29 -5.81 17.11 -3.53
C LYS A 29 -6.65 16.70 -4.75
N GLY A 30 -6.39 15.51 -5.30
CA GLY A 30 -7.10 15.02 -6.47
C GLY A 30 -8.58 14.70 -6.21
N LEU A 31 -8.93 14.29 -5.00
CA LEU A 31 -10.29 13.91 -4.61
C LEU A 31 -11.11 15.09 -4.10
N THR A 32 -10.50 16.01 -3.35
CA THR A 32 -11.20 17.16 -2.73
C THR A 32 -10.99 18.48 -3.46
N GLY A 33 -9.98 18.56 -4.34
CA GLY A 33 -9.57 19.81 -4.99
C GLY A 33 -8.73 20.74 -4.10
N SER A 34 -8.45 20.38 -2.84
CA SER A 34 -7.73 21.19 -1.86
C SER A 34 -6.50 20.47 -1.29
N ASP A 35 -5.43 21.18 -1.06
CA ASP A 35 -4.21 20.71 -0.37
C ASP A 35 -4.24 21.11 1.12
N SER A 36 -5.16 21.98 1.52
CA SER A 36 -5.25 22.46 2.89
C SER A 36 -6.14 21.53 3.71
N PRO A 37 -5.69 21.11 4.91
CA PRO A 37 -6.60 20.48 5.85
C PRO A 37 -7.69 21.49 6.22
N ASN A 38 -8.90 21.00 6.50
CA ASN A 38 -10.09 21.80 6.79
C ASN A 38 -9.77 23.10 7.52
N ALA A 39 -10.09 24.22 6.90
CA ALA A 39 -10.51 25.37 7.65
C ALA A 39 -11.92 25.03 8.18
N ASP A 40 -12.11 25.10 9.50
CA ASP A 40 -13.37 24.78 10.19
C ASP A 40 -14.58 25.62 9.72
N ASP A 41 -14.41 26.47 8.70
CA ASP A 41 -15.33 27.50 8.24
C ASP A 41 -15.64 27.45 6.73
N LEU A 42 -15.60 26.30 6.06
CA LEU A 42 -16.16 26.25 4.72
C LEU A 42 -17.69 26.20 4.81
N PRO A 43 -18.42 27.20 4.25
CA PRO A 43 -19.87 27.18 4.27
C PRO A 43 -20.38 25.93 3.56
N GLU A 44 -21.32 25.22 4.22
CA GLU A 44 -22.05 24.12 3.61
C GLU A 44 -22.67 24.60 2.29
N GLY A 45 -22.16 24.12 1.15
CA GLY A 45 -22.85 24.30 -0.11
C GLY A 45 -22.09 24.85 -1.30
N GLU A 46 -20.81 25.19 -1.21
CA GLU A 46 -20.08 25.54 -2.43
C GLU A 46 -19.70 24.29 -3.24
N ILE A 47 -20.49 24.06 -4.28
CA ILE A 47 -20.19 23.12 -5.35
C ILE A 47 -19.04 23.70 -6.16
N ASN A 48 -17.84 23.12 -6.09
CA ASN A 48 -16.79 23.43 -7.04
C ASN A 48 -17.28 23.17 -8.46
N SER A 49 -16.93 24.05 -9.42
CA SER A 49 -17.35 24.02 -10.83
C SER A 49 -17.13 22.70 -11.58
N ASP A 50 -16.39 21.76 -10.97
CA ASP A 50 -16.04 20.46 -11.54
C ASP A 50 -16.91 19.29 -11.04
N GLY A 51 -17.98 19.55 -10.31
CA GLY A 51 -18.89 18.52 -9.81
C GLY A 51 -18.31 17.60 -8.72
N ARG A 52 -17.20 17.99 -8.08
CA ARG A 52 -16.52 17.24 -7.01
C ARG A 52 -16.98 17.66 -5.61
N ALA A 53 -18.17 18.21 -5.50
CA ALA A 53 -18.72 18.64 -4.23
C ALA A 53 -18.97 17.44 -3.30
N GLY A 54 -18.42 17.51 -2.10
CA GLY A 54 -18.85 16.70 -0.98
C GLY A 54 -18.02 15.46 -0.64
N ILE A 55 -16.77 15.33 -1.11
CA ILE A 55 -15.89 14.26 -0.62
C ILE A 55 -15.13 14.75 0.63
N HIS A 56 -15.40 14.12 1.78
CA HIS A 56 -14.65 14.34 3.01
C HIS A 56 -13.60 13.26 3.16
N VAL A 57 -12.33 13.65 3.34
CA VAL A 57 -11.21 12.71 3.50
C VAL A 57 -10.64 12.83 4.90
N CYS A 58 -10.57 11.71 5.62
CA CYS A 58 -9.82 11.59 6.86
C CYS A 58 -8.55 10.77 6.62
N ALA A 59 -7.40 11.37 6.79
CA ALA A 59 -6.10 10.72 6.77
C ALA A 59 -5.47 10.80 8.16
N PHE A 60 -5.07 9.66 8.73
CA PHE A 60 -4.49 9.60 10.06
C PHE A 60 -3.23 8.74 10.12
N ASP A 61 -2.43 8.97 11.16
CA ASP A 61 -1.22 8.20 11.41
C ASP A 61 -1.58 6.91 12.14
N ASN A 62 -1.16 5.77 11.61
CA ASN A 62 -1.30 4.51 12.33
C ASN A 62 -0.51 4.50 13.63
N ARG A 63 -0.95 3.70 14.63
CA ARG A 63 -0.19 3.51 15.86
C ARG A 63 1.27 3.17 15.56
N GLY A 64 2.19 3.75 16.36
CA GLY A 64 3.62 3.60 16.16
C GLY A 64 4.24 4.60 15.19
N MET A 65 3.47 5.57 14.67
CA MET A 65 3.97 6.60 13.75
C MET A 65 3.34 7.96 14.01
N GLY A 66 4.06 9.02 13.60
CA GLY A 66 3.58 10.39 13.59
C GLY A 66 3.11 10.87 14.97
N ARG A 67 1.88 11.37 15.02
CA ARG A 67 1.24 11.89 16.24
C ARG A 67 0.43 10.85 17.01
N SER A 68 0.31 9.63 16.48
CA SER A 68 -0.43 8.55 17.13
C SER A 68 0.38 7.91 18.26
N SER A 69 -0.31 7.19 19.13
CA SER A 69 0.32 6.49 20.25
C SER A 69 1.38 5.49 19.77
N ILE A 70 2.42 5.29 20.60
CA ILE A 70 3.53 4.38 20.34
C ILE A 70 3.57 3.32 21.47
N PRO A 71 2.70 2.30 21.42
CA PRO A 71 2.76 1.19 22.36
C PRO A 71 4.14 0.53 22.36
N THR A 72 4.60 0.05 23.53
CA THR A 72 5.93 -0.55 23.65
C THR A 72 5.94 -2.06 23.39
N LYS A 73 4.78 -2.71 23.47
CA LYS A 73 4.65 -4.15 23.28
C LYS A 73 4.28 -4.47 21.82
N LYS A 74 5.02 -5.38 21.20
CA LYS A 74 4.73 -5.82 19.83
C LYS A 74 3.33 -6.44 19.67
N SER A 75 2.79 -7.09 20.70
CA SER A 75 1.45 -7.65 20.70
C SER A 75 0.33 -6.62 20.52
N GLU A 76 0.62 -5.35 20.81
CA GLU A 76 -0.32 -4.24 20.58
C GLU A 76 -0.31 -3.74 19.13
N TYR A 77 0.46 -4.39 18.25
CA TYR A 77 0.56 -4.07 16.82
C TYR A 77 0.18 -5.28 15.99
N THR A 78 -1.10 -5.41 15.70
CA THR A 78 -1.62 -6.33 14.69
C THR A 78 -2.52 -5.55 13.74
N THR A 79 -2.66 -6.02 12.51
CA THR A 79 -3.57 -5.36 11.55
C THR A 79 -5.02 -5.39 12.01
N GLU A 80 -5.39 -6.35 12.85
CA GLU A 80 -6.73 -6.41 13.47
C GLU A 80 -6.92 -5.32 14.53
N ILE A 81 -5.92 -5.10 15.40
CA ILE A 81 -5.98 -4.01 16.38
C ILE A 81 -6.02 -2.66 15.66
N MET A 82 -5.21 -2.47 14.60
CA MET A 82 -5.22 -1.26 13.79
C MET A 82 -6.56 -1.05 13.06
N ALA A 83 -7.21 -2.14 12.62
CA ALA A 83 -8.54 -2.06 12.04
C ALA A 83 -9.58 -1.55 13.05
N ARG A 84 -9.49 -1.96 14.31
CA ARG A 84 -10.33 -1.41 15.39
C ARG A 84 -10.03 0.07 15.66
N ASP A 85 -8.76 0.50 15.53
CA ASP A 85 -8.42 1.93 15.59
C ASP A 85 -9.14 2.71 14.49
N THR A 86 -9.16 2.19 13.25
CA THR A 86 -9.86 2.80 12.13
C THR A 86 -11.35 2.94 12.40
N VAL A 87 -12.00 1.88 12.88
CA VAL A 87 -13.42 1.94 13.26
C VAL A 87 -13.66 2.97 14.36
N SER A 88 -12.76 3.06 15.35
CA SER A 88 -12.85 4.07 16.43
C SER A 88 -12.69 5.49 15.90
N VAL A 89 -11.84 5.73 14.88
CA VAL A 89 -11.75 7.03 14.21
C VAL A 89 -13.04 7.35 13.46
N MET A 90 -13.63 6.39 12.75
CA MET A 90 -14.93 6.57 12.09
C MET A 90 -16.02 6.92 13.11
N ASP A 91 -16.04 6.25 14.28
CA ASP A 91 -17.00 6.52 15.35
C ASP A 91 -16.80 7.93 15.94
N HIS A 92 -15.54 8.34 16.16
CA HIS A 92 -15.21 9.68 16.63
C HIS A 92 -15.68 10.77 15.66
N LEU A 93 -15.54 10.53 14.35
CA LEU A 93 -16.02 11.43 13.29
C LEU A 93 -17.53 11.31 13.05
N GLN A 94 -18.21 10.44 13.76
CA GLN A 94 -19.64 10.14 13.56
C GLN A 94 -19.97 9.64 12.15
N TRP A 95 -19.00 9.04 11.47
CA TRP A 95 -19.17 8.44 10.16
C TRP A 95 -19.79 7.06 10.28
N LYS A 96 -21.03 6.94 9.90
CA LYS A 96 -21.73 5.66 9.86
C LYS A 96 -21.04 4.66 8.94
N ASN A 97 -20.75 5.12 7.74
CA ASN A 97 -20.13 4.34 6.69
C ASN A 97 -19.03 5.17 6.02
N ALA A 98 -18.02 4.50 5.43
CA ALA A 98 -16.96 5.17 4.67
C ALA A 98 -16.46 4.29 3.52
N HIS A 99 -15.92 4.93 2.49
CA HIS A 99 -14.99 4.27 1.57
C HIS A 99 -13.64 4.17 2.27
N VAL A 100 -13.02 3.00 2.28
CA VAL A 100 -11.74 2.78 2.96
C VAL A 100 -10.64 2.55 1.93
N ILE A 101 -9.57 3.33 2.04
CA ILE A 101 -8.43 3.26 1.14
C ILE A 101 -7.18 2.96 1.97
N GLY A 102 -6.45 1.92 1.61
CA GLY A 102 -5.22 1.58 2.30
C GLY A 102 -4.04 1.38 1.34
N HIS A 103 -2.85 1.75 1.79
CA HIS A 103 -1.61 1.54 1.05
C HIS A 103 -0.66 0.63 1.82
N SER A 104 -0.11 -0.39 1.17
CA SER A 104 0.89 -1.31 1.75
C SER A 104 0.40 -1.94 3.06
N MET A 105 1.02 -1.72 4.20
CA MET A 105 0.52 -2.15 5.52
C MET A 105 -0.89 -1.62 5.77
N GLY A 106 -1.18 -0.37 5.41
CA GLY A 106 -2.52 0.21 5.53
C GLY A 106 -3.55 -0.53 4.68
N ALA A 107 -3.18 -1.09 3.53
CA ALA A 107 -4.08 -1.94 2.75
C ALA A 107 -4.37 -3.28 3.46
N MET A 108 -3.41 -3.82 4.22
CA MET A 108 -3.66 -4.98 5.07
C MET A 108 -4.64 -4.64 6.21
N VAL A 109 -4.47 -3.44 6.81
CA VAL A 109 -5.41 -2.93 7.83
C VAL A 109 -6.80 -2.75 7.23
N ALA A 110 -6.91 -2.12 6.06
CA ALA A 110 -8.17 -1.91 5.34
C ALA A 110 -8.91 -3.24 5.03
N CYS A 111 -8.17 -4.30 4.66
CA CYS A 111 -8.75 -5.64 4.53
C CYS A 111 -9.37 -6.13 5.85
N LYS A 112 -8.69 -5.89 6.98
CA LYS A 112 -9.22 -6.29 8.30
C LYS A 112 -10.40 -5.42 8.73
N VAL A 113 -10.42 -4.13 8.40
CA VAL A 113 -11.60 -3.27 8.61
C VAL A 113 -12.81 -3.83 7.88
N ALA A 114 -12.65 -4.17 6.59
CA ALA A 114 -13.73 -4.71 5.78
C ALA A 114 -14.20 -6.11 6.23
N ALA A 115 -13.32 -6.91 6.83
CA ALA A 115 -13.71 -8.19 7.42
C ALA A 115 -14.35 -8.05 8.81
N LEU A 116 -13.92 -7.05 9.60
CA LEU A 116 -14.40 -6.81 10.96
C LEU A 116 -15.76 -6.14 11.00
N ALA A 117 -15.98 -5.15 10.14
CA ALA A 117 -17.17 -4.30 10.13
C ALA A 117 -17.63 -4.04 8.68
N PRO A 118 -18.00 -5.09 7.92
CA PRO A 118 -18.34 -4.98 6.51
C PRO A 118 -19.53 -4.02 6.26
N GLU A 119 -20.46 -3.92 7.18
CA GLU A 119 -21.61 -3.01 7.12
C GLU A 119 -21.24 -1.53 7.24
N ARG A 120 -20.00 -1.24 7.68
CA ARG A 120 -19.45 0.13 7.80
C ARG A 120 -18.74 0.58 6.53
N ILE A 121 -18.54 -0.31 5.55
CA ILE A 121 -17.69 -0.07 4.38
C ILE A 121 -18.53 0.07 3.12
N LEU A 122 -18.42 1.23 2.46
CA LEU A 122 -19.07 1.50 1.18
C LEU A 122 -18.30 0.89 0.02
N SER A 123 -16.99 1.05 0.01
CA SER A 123 -16.07 0.39 -0.92
C SER A 123 -14.66 0.31 -0.34
N LEU A 124 -13.81 -0.52 -0.95
CA LEU A 124 -12.46 -0.82 -0.46
C LEU A 124 -11.42 -0.64 -1.56
N ALA A 125 -10.44 0.23 -1.35
CA ALA A 125 -9.30 0.38 -2.26
C ALA A 125 -8.00 -0.08 -1.58
N LEU A 126 -7.27 -1.00 -2.24
CA LEU A 126 -6.08 -1.65 -1.73
C LEU A 126 -4.89 -1.32 -2.64
N LEU A 127 -4.03 -0.39 -2.22
CA LEU A 127 -2.87 0.04 -2.99
C LEU A 127 -1.63 -0.73 -2.55
N ASN A 128 -0.92 -1.36 -3.50
CA ASN A 128 0.34 -2.06 -3.28
C ASN A 128 0.29 -3.07 -2.11
N VAL A 129 -0.78 -3.87 -2.08
CA VAL A 129 -1.10 -4.81 -1.00
C VAL A 129 -0.37 -6.15 -1.16
N THR A 130 -0.04 -6.79 -0.03
CA THR A 130 0.35 -8.20 0.06
C THR A 130 -0.54 -8.96 1.04
N GLY A 131 -0.43 -10.28 1.07
CA GLY A 131 -1.15 -11.13 2.03
C GLY A 131 -0.51 -11.20 3.41
N GLY A 132 0.55 -10.45 3.69
CA GLY A 132 1.27 -10.50 4.96
C GLY A 132 2.28 -11.65 5.07
N GLY A 133 2.94 -11.75 6.22
CA GLY A 133 3.91 -12.81 6.49
C GLY A 133 5.03 -12.89 5.45
N PHE A 134 5.25 -14.06 4.88
CA PHE A 134 6.28 -14.28 3.86
C PHE A 134 6.05 -13.48 2.57
N GLU A 135 4.83 -13.03 2.29
CA GLU A 135 4.54 -12.20 1.13
C GLU A 135 5.07 -10.77 1.29
N CYS A 136 5.43 -10.35 2.51
CA CYS A 136 6.11 -9.09 2.78
C CYS A 136 7.61 -9.13 2.45
N LEU A 137 8.17 -10.32 2.16
CA LEU A 137 9.56 -10.42 1.76
C LEU A 137 9.73 -9.95 0.32
N PRO A 138 10.60 -8.96 0.09
CA PRO A 138 10.89 -8.51 -1.25
C PRO A 138 11.64 -9.60 -2.05
N ARG A 139 11.74 -9.42 -3.36
CA ARG A 139 12.55 -10.32 -4.19
C ARG A 139 13.99 -10.37 -3.68
N LEU A 140 14.54 -11.56 -3.52
CA LEU A 140 15.93 -11.76 -3.17
C LEU A 140 16.81 -11.60 -4.41
N ASP A 141 17.04 -10.37 -4.84
CA ASP A 141 18.05 -10.03 -5.85
C ASP A 141 19.10 -9.08 -5.25
N ARG A 142 20.22 -8.90 -5.97
CA ARG A 142 21.36 -8.09 -5.49
C ARG A 142 20.94 -6.67 -5.14
N LYS A 143 20.01 -6.08 -5.89
CA LYS A 143 19.53 -4.71 -5.68
C LYS A 143 18.74 -4.61 -4.38
N THR A 144 17.80 -5.52 -4.20
CA THR A 144 16.94 -5.56 -3.00
C THR A 144 17.76 -5.83 -1.73
N ILE A 145 18.75 -6.75 -1.81
CA ILE A 145 19.67 -7.01 -0.70
C ILE A 145 20.48 -5.74 -0.36
N SER A 146 20.98 -5.02 -1.36
CA SER A 146 21.67 -3.75 -1.16
C SER A 146 20.79 -2.68 -0.52
N ILE A 147 19.55 -2.56 -0.98
CA ILE A 147 18.56 -1.63 -0.41
C ILE A 147 18.28 -2.00 1.05
N ALA A 148 18.00 -3.27 1.34
CA ALA A 148 17.75 -3.75 2.71
C ALA A 148 18.94 -3.49 3.64
N TYR A 149 20.16 -3.71 3.17
CA TYR A 149 21.37 -3.41 3.93
C TYR A 149 21.50 -1.91 4.24
N ARG A 150 21.30 -1.04 3.24
CA ARG A 150 21.32 0.42 3.42
C ARG A 150 20.22 0.88 4.37
N PHE A 151 19.01 0.32 4.24
CA PHE A 151 17.87 0.62 5.11
C PHE A 151 18.18 0.32 6.60
N LEU A 152 18.76 -0.84 6.88
CA LEU A 152 19.15 -1.22 8.25
C LEU A 152 20.27 -0.34 8.84
N ARG A 153 21.07 0.29 7.98
CA ARG A 153 22.18 1.17 8.39
C ARG A 153 21.82 2.65 8.41
N ALA A 154 20.72 3.04 7.80
CA ALA A 154 20.28 4.42 7.75
C ALA A 154 19.92 4.92 9.16
N LYS A 155 20.72 5.83 9.70
CA LYS A 155 20.56 6.41 11.04
C LYS A 155 20.24 7.90 11.02
N THR A 156 20.45 8.54 9.87
CA THR A 156 20.17 9.96 9.68
C THR A 156 18.97 10.16 8.76
N PRO A 157 18.27 11.29 8.86
CA PRO A 157 17.19 11.64 7.92
C PRO A 157 17.63 11.59 6.47
N GLU A 158 18.86 12.01 6.18
CA GLU A 158 19.44 12.03 4.84
C GLU A 158 19.66 10.62 4.28
N GLU A 159 20.25 9.73 5.07
CA GLU A 159 20.44 8.33 4.69
C GLU A 159 19.10 7.62 4.48
N ARG A 160 18.14 7.88 5.36
CA ARG A 160 16.80 7.29 5.29
C ARG A 160 16.06 7.78 4.04
N ALA A 161 16.02 9.08 3.78
CA ALA A 161 15.40 9.66 2.59
C ALA A 161 15.99 9.08 1.29
N ALA A 162 17.31 8.90 1.22
CA ALA A 162 17.96 8.32 0.05
C ALA A 162 17.53 6.87 -0.21
N VAL A 163 17.39 6.06 0.84
CA VAL A 163 16.96 4.65 0.72
C VAL A 163 15.48 4.57 0.39
N ASP A 164 14.65 5.40 1.02
CA ASP A 164 13.21 5.42 0.79
C ASP A 164 12.89 5.77 -0.68
N LEU A 165 13.59 6.74 -1.26
CA LEU A 165 13.45 7.07 -2.68
C LEU A 165 13.80 5.89 -3.61
N ASP A 166 14.87 5.15 -3.29
CA ASP A 166 15.29 3.99 -4.07
C ASP A 166 14.34 2.80 -3.93
N THR A 167 13.52 2.79 -2.89
CA THR A 167 12.61 1.71 -2.53
C THR A 167 11.20 1.98 -3.04
N HIS A 168 10.73 3.21 -2.90
CA HIS A 168 9.35 3.60 -3.14
C HIS A 168 9.04 3.86 -4.61
N TYR A 169 10.02 4.36 -5.38
CA TYR A 169 9.79 4.81 -6.75
C TYR A 169 10.45 3.90 -7.79
N THR A 170 9.87 3.88 -8.97
CA THR A 170 10.39 3.11 -10.10
C THR A 170 11.81 3.52 -10.43
N GLN A 171 12.67 2.54 -10.52
CA GLN A 171 14.05 2.70 -10.96
C GLN A 171 14.21 2.10 -12.35
N VAL A 172 14.60 2.87 -13.36
CA VAL A 172 14.80 2.34 -14.69
C VAL A 172 15.80 1.18 -14.68
N ARG A 173 15.37 0.07 -15.22
CA ARG A 173 16.29 -0.99 -15.64
C ARG A 173 16.86 -0.65 -17.01
N ILE A 174 17.99 0.02 -17.05
CA ILE A 174 18.83 -0.02 -18.25
C ILE A 174 19.35 -1.46 -18.33
N SER A 175 18.64 -2.31 -19.06
CA SER A 175 19.16 -3.63 -19.42
C SER A 175 20.06 -3.45 -20.65
N PRO A 176 21.41 -3.62 -20.55
CA PRO A 176 22.31 -3.40 -21.67
C PRO A 176 22.18 -4.44 -22.80
N THR A 177 21.41 -5.51 -22.60
CA THR A 177 21.46 -6.68 -23.48
C THR A 177 20.10 -7.36 -23.69
N LYS A 178 19.12 -6.68 -24.26
CA LYS A 178 18.08 -7.37 -25.02
C LYS A 178 17.83 -6.60 -26.32
N LYS A 179 18.36 -7.15 -27.44
CA LYS A 179 17.92 -6.78 -28.79
C LYS A 179 16.40 -6.76 -28.78
N ARG A 180 15.80 -5.58 -29.02
CA ARG A 180 14.35 -5.39 -29.09
C ARG A 180 13.76 -6.38 -30.09
N PRO A 181 12.71 -7.12 -29.74
CA PRO A 181 11.97 -7.87 -30.77
C PRO A 181 11.36 -6.87 -31.75
N ARG A 182 11.55 -7.12 -33.05
CA ARG A 182 11.21 -6.23 -34.19
C ARG A 182 9.72 -5.93 -34.39
N LYS A 183 8.83 -6.32 -33.48
CA LYS A 183 7.39 -6.07 -33.55
C LYS A 183 6.82 -5.80 -32.15
N GLN A 184 7.16 -4.66 -31.57
CA GLN A 184 6.31 -4.04 -30.58
C GLN A 184 6.00 -2.63 -31.07
N ILE A 185 4.77 -2.43 -31.46
CA ILE A 185 4.21 -1.15 -31.85
C ILE A 185 4.47 -0.17 -30.71
N LEU A 186 5.17 0.92 -31.02
CA LEU A 186 5.37 2.06 -30.15
C LEU A 186 4.01 2.69 -29.84
N ILE A 187 3.41 2.32 -28.72
CA ILE A 187 2.31 3.07 -28.14
C ILE A 187 2.81 3.62 -26.83
N GLY A 188 3.19 4.89 -26.84
CA GLY A 188 3.52 5.69 -25.69
C GLY A 188 4.88 6.36 -25.78
N PRO A 189 5.01 7.63 -25.31
CA PRO A 189 6.31 8.28 -25.19
C PRO A 189 7.21 7.45 -24.29
N LEU A 190 8.53 7.45 -24.56
CA LEU A 190 9.56 6.94 -23.66
C LEU A 190 9.20 7.42 -22.25
N VAL A 191 8.86 6.49 -21.34
CA VAL A 191 8.55 6.85 -19.96
C VAL A 191 9.84 7.43 -19.39
N GLN A 192 9.87 8.75 -19.33
CA GLN A 192 10.92 9.48 -18.64
C GLN A 192 10.84 9.02 -17.19
N GLU A 193 11.97 8.59 -16.64
CA GLU A 193 12.02 8.13 -15.25
C GLU A 193 11.41 9.19 -14.35
N TYR A 194 10.35 8.88 -13.63
CA TYR A 194 9.65 9.81 -12.74
C TYR A 194 10.63 10.61 -11.87
N LEU A 195 11.64 9.96 -11.30
CA LEU A 195 12.66 10.62 -10.48
C LEU A 195 13.61 11.54 -11.26
N ASN A 196 13.75 11.33 -12.56
CA ASN A 196 14.63 12.13 -13.42
C ASN A 196 13.91 13.26 -14.15
N GLU A 197 12.58 13.35 -14.02
CA GLU A 197 11.82 14.49 -14.54
C GLU A 197 12.31 15.80 -13.93
N THR A 198 12.34 16.85 -14.74
CA THR A 198 12.73 18.18 -14.29
C THR A 198 11.52 18.90 -13.68
N VAL A 199 11.65 19.31 -12.43
CA VAL A 199 10.69 20.12 -11.70
C VAL A 199 11.37 21.47 -11.39
N GLY A 200 10.99 22.51 -12.13
CA GLY A 200 11.72 23.79 -12.09
C GLY A 200 13.18 23.62 -12.56
N MET A 201 14.12 23.98 -11.70
CA MET A 201 15.58 23.87 -11.99
C MET A 201 16.22 22.60 -11.41
N LYS A 202 15.45 21.69 -10.83
CA LYS A 202 15.96 20.49 -10.16
C LYS A 202 15.31 19.22 -10.73
N THR A 203 15.98 18.08 -10.55
CA THR A 203 15.32 16.78 -10.80
C THR A 203 14.26 16.53 -9.72
N ARG A 204 13.18 15.82 -10.07
CA ARG A 204 12.16 15.38 -9.11
C ARG A 204 12.77 14.62 -7.92
N ARG A 205 13.77 13.79 -8.18
CA ARG A 205 14.54 13.12 -7.12
C ARG A 205 15.12 14.10 -6.10
N ALA A 206 15.72 15.19 -6.56
CA ALA A 206 16.32 16.20 -5.68
C ALA A 206 15.24 16.96 -4.85
N VAL A 207 14.09 17.23 -5.46
CA VAL A 207 12.95 17.85 -4.77
C VAL A 207 12.42 16.89 -3.69
N LEU A 208 12.06 15.69 -4.06
CA LEU A 208 11.53 14.67 -3.13
C LEU A 208 12.54 14.36 -2.01
N TYR A 209 13.83 14.27 -2.33
CA TYR A 209 14.86 14.08 -1.29
C TYR A 209 14.81 15.16 -0.23
N GLN A 210 14.71 16.43 -0.63
CA GLN A 210 14.62 17.55 0.31
C GLN A 210 13.32 17.51 1.12
N GLU A 211 12.20 17.14 0.49
CA GLU A 211 10.90 16.98 1.16
C GLU A 211 10.94 15.84 2.20
N TYR A 212 11.48 14.68 1.84
CA TYR A 212 11.64 13.55 2.77
C TYR A 212 12.53 13.91 3.95
N VAL A 213 13.70 14.53 3.70
CA VAL A 213 14.59 14.98 4.77
C VAL A 213 13.89 15.98 5.68
N LYS A 214 13.17 16.96 5.11
CA LYS A 214 12.40 17.95 5.87
C LYS A 214 11.30 17.28 6.70
N ALA A 215 10.54 16.37 6.13
CA ALA A 215 9.48 15.64 6.82
C ALA A 215 10.04 14.81 7.99
N ILE A 216 11.11 14.06 7.76
CA ILE A 216 11.76 13.25 8.81
C ILE A 216 12.33 14.16 9.91
N LYS A 217 12.90 15.31 9.58
CA LYS A 217 13.42 16.26 10.57
C LYS A 217 12.31 16.91 11.39
N SER A 218 11.13 17.13 10.81
CA SER A 218 10.00 17.78 11.50
C SER A 218 9.20 16.79 12.38
N SER A 219 8.97 15.57 11.90
CA SER A 219 8.20 14.54 12.61
C SER A 219 9.06 13.60 13.46
N GLY A 220 10.38 13.64 13.29
CA GLY A 220 11.31 12.64 13.83
C GLY A 220 11.34 11.35 13.02
N MET A 221 12.36 10.55 13.24
CA MET A 221 12.39 9.18 12.73
C MET A 221 11.43 8.32 13.55
N GLN A 222 10.82 7.34 12.88
CA GLN A 222 9.98 6.37 13.58
C GLN A 222 10.74 5.75 14.77
N SER A 223 10.08 5.66 15.91
CA SER A 223 10.67 5.05 17.09
C SER A 223 10.96 3.55 16.89
N PRO A 224 11.95 2.97 17.57
CA PRO A 224 12.22 1.54 17.50
C PRO A 224 10.99 0.68 17.86
N HIS A 225 10.20 1.09 18.86
CA HIS A 225 8.97 0.39 19.27
C HIS A 225 7.91 0.45 18.18
N GLY A 226 7.70 1.63 17.58
CA GLY A 226 6.75 1.80 16.48
C GLY A 226 7.16 0.98 15.26
N PHE A 227 8.44 1.02 14.88
CA PHE A 227 8.96 0.24 13.76
C PHE A 227 8.83 -1.27 13.99
N ASP A 228 9.32 -1.77 15.12
CA ASP A 228 9.26 -3.20 15.46
C ASP A 228 7.79 -3.68 15.59
N GLY A 229 6.91 -2.82 16.09
CA GLY A 229 5.48 -3.08 16.18
C GLY A 229 4.80 -3.17 14.81
N GLN A 230 5.01 -2.19 13.95
CA GLN A 230 4.43 -2.21 12.59
C GLN A 230 4.98 -3.36 11.74
N ILE A 231 6.27 -3.70 11.89
CA ILE A 231 6.83 -4.93 11.29
C ILE A 231 6.10 -6.17 11.81
N ASN A 232 5.81 -6.23 13.11
CA ASN A 232 5.03 -7.35 13.66
C ASN A 232 3.62 -7.41 13.05
N ALA A 233 2.95 -6.26 12.87
CA ALA A 233 1.65 -6.21 12.22
C ALA A 233 1.70 -6.77 10.79
N CYS A 234 2.67 -6.36 9.97
CA CYS A 234 2.87 -6.91 8.62
C CYS A 234 3.16 -8.42 8.65
N TRP A 235 4.03 -8.85 9.57
CA TRP A 235 4.48 -10.24 9.64
C TRP A 235 3.41 -11.19 10.16
N THR A 236 2.54 -10.74 11.05
CA THR A 236 1.43 -11.54 11.60
C THR A 236 0.13 -11.39 10.82
N HIS A 237 0.09 -10.47 9.84
CA HIS A 237 -1.09 -10.31 8.99
C HIS A 237 -1.40 -11.58 8.22
N GLU A 238 -2.68 -11.94 8.23
CA GLU A 238 -3.22 -13.07 7.49
C GLU A 238 -4.67 -12.78 7.13
N MET A 239 -5.04 -12.96 5.87
CA MET A 239 -6.43 -12.97 5.45
C MET A 239 -6.94 -14.41 5.51
N THR A 240 -7.70 -14.71 6.55
CA THR A 240 -8.31 -16.03 6.73
C THR A 240 -9.36 -16.29 5.64
N ARG A 241 -9.75 -17.55 5.47
CA ARG A 241 -10.83 -17.90 4.57
C ARG A 241 -12.13 -17.18 4.96
N GLN A 242 -12.40 -17.07 6.27
CA GLN A 242 -13.58 -16.37 6.79
C GLN A 242 -13.55 -14.88 6.45
N ASP A 243 -12.39 -14.20 6.61
CA ASP A 243 -12.26 -12.78 6.23
C ASP A 243 -12.60 -12.56 4.76
N ILE A 244 -12.04 -13.41 3.88
CA ILE A 244 -12.31 -13.33 2.43
C ILE A 244 -13.80 -13.56 2.12
N GLU A 245 -14.41 -14.58 2.73
CA GLU A 245 -15.83 -14.89 2.54
C GLU A 245 -16.73 -13.75 3.06
N THR A 246 -16.39 -13.16 4.21
CA THR A 246 -17.12 -12.00 4.77
C THR A 246 -17.09 -10.81 3.80
N ILE A 247 -15.94 -10.43 3.29
CA ILE A 247 -15.81 -9.33 2.32
C ILE A 247 -16.59 -9.65 1.03
N ARG A 248 -16.52 -10.87 0.53
CA ARG A 248 -17.26 -11.29 -0.68
C ARG A 248 -18.78 -11.26 -0.48
N ALA A 249 -19.25 -11.69 0.68
CA ALA A 249 -20.66 -11.75 1.00
C ALA A 249 -21.28 -10.37 1.31
N SER A 250 -20.47 -9.39 1.71
CA SER A 250 -20.94 -8.04 2.05
C SER A 250 -21.45 -7.23 0.85
N GLY A 251 -21.05 -7.61 -0.36
CA GLY A 251 -21.33 -6.83 -1.58
C GLY A 251 -20.43 -5.61 -1.78
N VAL A 252 -19.46 -5.38 -0.88
CA VAL A 252 -18.48 -4.29 -0.99
C VAL A 252 -17.63 -4.43 -2.26
N LEU A 253 -17.60 -3.40 -3.10
CA LEU A 253 -16.73 -3.35 -4.26
C LEU A 253 -15.29 -3.10 -3.83
N VAL A 254 -14.35 -3.85 -4.43
CA VAL A 254 -12.92 -3.77 -4.10
C VAL A 254 -12.12 -3.35 -5.33
N SER A 255 -11.28 -2.33 -5.22
CA SER A 255 -10.27 -1.98 -6.22
C SER A 255 -8.89 -2.33 -5.69
N VAL A 256 -8.18 -3.23 -6.38
CA VAL A 256 -6.78 -3.56 -6.08
C VAL A 256 -5.90 -2.82 -7.07
N ILE A 257 -5.24 -1.75 -6.61
CA ILE A 257 -4.42 -0.85 -7.43
C ILE A 257 -2.95 -1.13 -7.13
N HIS A 258 -2.14 -1.42 -8.17
CA HIS A 258 -0.78 -1.89 -7.93
C HIS A 258 0.22 -1.41 -8.98
N GLY A 259 1.41 -1.00 -8.51
CA GLY A 259 2.53 -0.66 -9.39
C GLY A 259 3.28 -1.90 -9.86
N ARG A 260 3.46 -2.05 -11.19
CA ARG A 260 4.11 -3.22 -11.81
C ARG A 260 5.55 -3.44 -11.36
N ASP A 261 6.25 -2.35 -11.07
CA ASP A 261 7.68 -2.35 -10.76
C ASP A 261 7.93 -2.27 -9.24
N ASP A 262 6.90 -2.53 -8.43
CA ASP A 262 7.03 -2.57 -6.98
C ASP A 262 8.05 -3.65 -6.55
N VAL A 263 9.09 -3.19 -5.87
CA VAL A 263 10.17 -4.06 -5.38
C VAL A 263 9.90 -4.60 -3.96
N ILE A 264 8.96 -3.96 -3.23
CA ILE A 264 8.56 -4.35 -1.87
C ILE A 264 7.41 -5.35 -1.96
N ALA A 265 6.26 -4.90 -2.47
CA ALA A 265 5.07 -5.70 -2.65
C ALA A 265 5.00 -6.21 -4.09
N GLN A 266 5.24 -7.48 -4.30
CA GLN A 266 5.23 -8.02 -5.65
C GLN A 266 3.80 -8.09 -6.19
N ILE A 267 3.55 -7.57 -7.40
CA ILE A 267 2.22 -7.55 -8.04
C ILE A 267 1.51 -8.92 -8.05
N GLY A 268 2.26 -10.02 -8.09
CA GLY A 268 1.69 -11.37 -8.02
C GLY A 268 0.92 -11.65 -6.72
N HIS A 269 1.23 -10.94 -5.62
CA HIS A 269 0.46 -11.08 -4.38
C HIS A 269 -0.88 -10.36 -4.50
N ALA A 270 -0.89 -9.14 -5.04
CA ALA A 270 -2.10 -8.38 -5.32
C ALA A 270 -3.05 -9.12 -6.28
N GLN A 271 -2.49 -9.72 -7.36
CA GLN A 271 -3.25 -10.56 -8.29
C GLN A 271 -3.90 -11.75 -7.60
N ARG A 272 -3.17 -12.45 -6.70
CA ARG A 272 -3.74 -13.56 -5.93
C ARG A 272 -4.85 -13.11 -4.99
N LEU A 273 -4.68 -11.95 -4.32
CA LEU A 273 -5.71 -11.40 -3.45
C LEU A 273 -6.96 -11.03 -4.26
N ALA A 274 -6.81 -10.34 -5.39
CA ALA A 274 -7.92 -10.03 -6.27
C ALA A 274 -8.67 -11.30 -6.73
N CYS A 275 -7.94 -12.37 -7.09
CA CYS A 275 -8.57 -13.65 -7.41
C CYS A 275 -9.32 -14.29 -6.23
N LYS A 276 -8.81 -14.15 -4.99
CA LYS A 276 -9.51 -14.65 -3.80
C LYS A 276 -10.79 -13.86 -3.52
N LEU A 277 -10.78 -12.56 -3.79
CA LEU A 277 -11.92 -11.66 -3.60
C LEU A 277 -12.92 -11.65 -4.77
N TYR A 278 -12.69 -12.44 -5.82
CA TYR A 278 -13.65 -12.57 -6.93
C TYR A 278 -15.05 -12.96 -6.41
N PRO A 279 -16.16 -12.36 -6.92
CA PRO A 279 -16.26 -11.33 -7.98
C PRO A 279 -16.15 -9.88 -7.47
N ALA A 280 -15.97 -9.65 -6.18
CA ALA A 280 -15.98 -8.30 -5.59
C ALA A 280 -14.81 -7.43 -6.04
N ALA A 281 -13.69 -8.04 -6.50
CA ALA A 281 -12.46 -7.33 -6.80
C ALA A 281 -12.26 -7.01 -8.28
N ARG A 282 -11.75 -5.78 -8.54
CA ARG A 282 -11.17 -5.33 -9.81
C ARG A 282 -9.68 -5.06 -9.61
N LEU A 283 -8.85 -5.44 -10.58
CA LEU A 283 -7.41 -5.19 -10.56
C LEU A 283 -7.06 -4.02 -11.49
N VAL A 284 -6.40 -3.00 -10.94
CA VAL A 284 -5.84 -1.86 -11.67
C VAL A 284 -4.32 -1.96 -11.62
N ASP A 285 -3.72 -2.30 -12.73
CA ASP A 285 -2.29 -2.56 -12.89
C ASP A 285 -1.62 -1.38 -13.61
N LEU A 286 -0.88 -0.58 -12.86
CA LEU A 286 -0.26 0.66 -13.34
C LEU A 286 1.25 0.53 -13.47
N GLN A 287 1.84 1.35 -14.35
CA GLN A 287 3.28 1.51 -14.43
C GLN A 287 3.73 2.34 -13.22
N GLY A 288 4.53 1.78 -12.33
CA GLY A 288 5.00 2.48 -11.13
C GLY A 288 5.60 1.54 -10.09
N GLY A 289 6.23 2.11 -9.07
CA GLY A 289 6.82 1.41 -7.94
C GLY A 289 5.87 1.24 -6.76
N HIS A 290 6.45 1.19 -5.55
CA HIS A 290 5.66 1.00 -4.32
C HIS A 290 4.76 2.20 -3.99
N LEU A 291 5.18 3.42 -4.32
CA LEU A 291 4.32 4.61 -4.23
C LEU A 291 3.73 4.97 -5.60
N VAL A 292 3.01 4.02 -6.23
CA VAL A 292 2.30 4.27 -7.49
C VAL A 292 1.31 5.43 -7.38
N SER A 293 0.76 5.68 -6.19
CA SER A 293 -0.10 6.82 -5.89
C SER A 293 0.57 8.18 -6.06
N HIS A 294 1.91 8.23 -5.95
CA HIS A 294 2.70 9.44 -6.19
C HIS A 294 3.24 9.51 -7.62
N GLU A 295 3.55 8.35 -8.22
CA GLU A 295 4.06 8.30 -9.58
C GLU A 295 2.97 8.49 -10.64
N ARG A 296 1.74 8.09 -10.31
CA ARG A 296 0.54 8.10 -11.19
C ARG A 296 -0.67 8.64 -10.44
N PRO A 297 -0.58 9.87 -9.88
CA PRO A 297 -1.64 10.38 -9.02
C PRO A 297 -2.97 10.50 -9.76
N GLU A 298 -2.97 10.92 -11.03
CA GLU A 298 -4.19 11.07 -11.83
C GLU A 298 -4.86 9.72 -12.05
N GLU A 299 -4.12 8.71 -12.54
CA GLU A 299 -4.69 7.38 -12.82
C GLU A 299 -5.17 6.68 -11.54
N VAL A 300 -4.48 6.91 -10.41
CA VAL A 300 -4.92 6.37 -9.11
C VAL A 300 -6.18 7.09 -8.64
N ASN A 301 -6.23 8.43 -8.73
CA ASN A 301 -7.40 9.20 -8.34
C ASN A 301 -8.62 8.86 -9.21
N ASP A 302 -8.44 8.68 -10.52
CA ASP A 302 -9.51 8.26 -11.43
C ASP A 302 -10.05 6.88 -11.03
N ALA A 303 -9.17 5.93 -10.72
CA ALA A 303 -9.57 4.59 -10.26
C ALA A 303 -10.30 4.63 -8.90
N LEU A 304 -9.91 5.52 -7.99
CA LEU A 304 -10.59 5.74 -6.72
C LEU A 304 -11.98 6.36 -6.93
N LEU A 305 -12.09 7.39 -7.77
CA LEU A 305 -13.36 8.02 -8.09
C LEU A 305 -14.31 7.06 -8.82
N GLU A 306 -13.78 6.23 -9.73
CA GLU A 306 -14.58 5.18 -10.39
C GLU A 306 -15.15 4.19 -9.38
N LEU A 307 -14.33 3.76 -8.39
CA LEU A 307 -14.77 2.86 -7.32
C LEU A 307 -15.86 3.49 -6.45
N VAL A 308 -15.67 4.75 -6.04
CA VAL A 308 -16.64 5.49 -5.23
C VAL A 308 -17.98 5.59 -5.96
N ARG A 309 -17.97 6.07 -7.22
CA ARG A 309 -19.19 6.19 -8.04
C ARG A 309 -19.88 4.84 -8.23
N ALA A 310 -19.13 3.79 -8.59
CA ALA A 310 -19.69 2.46 -8.77
C ALA A 310 -20.39 1.94 -7.51
N ALA A 311 -19.82 2.21 -6.32
CA ALA A 311 -20.42 1.82 -5.05
C ALA A 311 -21.69 2.63 -4.74
N GLU A 312 -21.68 3.95 -5.00
CA GLU A 312 -22.84 4.84 -4.82
C GLU A 312 -23.98 4.51 -5.79
N GLU A 313 -23.66 4.15 -7.02
CA GLU A 313 -24.62 3.73 -8.04
C GLU A 313 -25.14 2.30 -7.85
N GLY A 314 -24.58 1.55 -6.89
CA GLY A 314 -24.99 0.18 -6.58
C GLY A 314 -24.60 -0.82 -7.68
N VAL A 315 -23.48 -0.58 -8.37
CA VAL A 315 -22.95 -1.52 -9.38
C VAL A 315 -22.74 -2.90 -8.75
N MET A 316 -23.18 -3.93 -9.45
CA MET A 316 -23.03 -5.29 -8.93
C MET A 316 -21.60 -5.79 -9.07
N ALA A 317 -21.14 -6.58 -8.10
CA ALA A 317 -19.79 -7.14 -8.07
C ALA A 317 -19.40 -7.90 -9.36
N ALA A 318 -20.35 -8.58 -9.99
CA ALA A 318 -20.14 -9.30 -11.25
C ALA A 318 -19.88 -8.36 -12.46
N GLU A 319 -20.39 -7.14 -12.42
CA GLU A 319 -20.17 -6.12 -13.45
C GLU A 319 -18.90 -5.32 -13.17
N TRP A 320 -18.56 -5.18 -11.89
CA TRP A 320 -17.37 -4.48 -11.44
C TRP A 320 -16.07 -5.20 -11.78
N THR A 321 -16.04 -6.52 -11.64
CA THR A 321 -14.80 -7.30 -11.74
C THR A 321 -14.23 -7.36 -13.15
N ASN A 322 -12.90 -7.26 -13.24
CA ASN A 322 -12.13 -7.61 -14.45
C ASN A 322 -11.22 -8.83 -14.23
N VAL A 323 -11.37 -9.49 -13.06
CA VAL A 323 -10.57 -10.66 -12.70
C VAL A 323 -11.14 -11.88 -13.44
N PRO A 324 -10.32 -12.63 -14.20
CA PRO A 324 -10.83 -13.78 -14.95
C PRO A 324 -11.34 -14.88 -14.00
N VAL A 325 -12.48 -15.47 -14.35
CA VAL A 325 -13.00 -16.67 -13.70
C VAL A 325 -11.94 -17.77 -13.82
N LYS A 326 -11.56 -18.42 -12.72
CA LYS A 326 -10.62 -19.55 -12.74
C LYS A 326 -11.18 -20.72 -13.56
N GLY A 327 -10.83 -20.73 -14.82
CA GLY A 327 -11.07 -21.81 -15.77
C GLY A 327 -9.83 -22.13 -16.61
N GLY A 328 -8.63 -22.04 -16.03
CA GLY A 328 -7.41 -22.32 -16.77
C GLY A 328 -6.18 -22.16 -15.89
N GLY A 329 -5.53 -23.26 -15.56
CA GLY A 329 -4.36 -23.32 -14.73
C GLY A 329 -3.25 -22.39 -15.20
N PHE A 330 -2.77 -21.52 -14.32
CA PHE A 330 -1.49 -20.86 -14.46
C PHE A 330 -0.39 -21.93 -14.25
N GLY A 331 -0.10 -22.66 -15.33
CA GLY A 331 0.95 -23.65 -15.35
C GLY A 331 2.31 -23.00 -15.25
N THR A 332 2.97 -23.11 -14.12
CA THR A 332 4.42 -22.91 -14.02
C THR A 332 5.11 -24.00 -14.81
N ARG A 333 5.62 -23.68 -16.00
CA ARG A 333 6.57 -24.53 -16.72
C ARG A 333 7.88 -24.56 -15.94
N LEU A 334 8.06 -25.63 -15.17
CA LEU A 334 9.37 -26.07 -14.71
C LEU A 334 10.04 -26.80 -15.86
N GLY A 335 11.06 -26.20 -16.43
CA GLY A 335 11.88 -26.76 -17.50
C GLY A 335 13.37 -26.60 -17.24
N GLY A 336 14.02 -27.69 -16.86
CA GLY A 336 15.36 -28.08 -17.27
C GLY A 336 16.59 -27.44 -16.63
N GLY A 337 17.41 -28.22 -15.89
CA GLY A 337 18.79 -27.86 -15.62
C GLY A 337 19.43 -28.46 -14.36
N VAL A 338 19.74 -29.75 -14.38
CA VAL A 338 20.37 -30.46 -13.25
C VAL A 338 21.85 -30.04 -12.98
N GLY A 339 22.51 -29.36 -13.93
CA GLY A 339 23.90 -28.92 -13.78
C GLY A 339 24.10 -27.62 -12.98
N LEU A 340 23.10 -26.74 -12.93
CA LEU A 340 23.15 -25.46 -12.22
C LEU A 340 22.93 -25.60 -10.70
N VAL A 341 22.36 -26.70 -10.27
CA VAL A 341 21.90 -26.94 -8.89
C VAL A 341 23.06 -27.04 -7.90
N ARG A 342 24.19 -27.61 -8.30
CA ARG A 342 25.33 -27.85 -7.39
C ARG A 342 26.13 -26.59 -7.07
N SER A 343 26.32 -25.72 -8.03
CA SER A 343 26.97 -24.39 -7.81
C SER A 343 26.04 -23.42 -7.08
N LEU A 344 24.73 -23.53 -7.30
CA LEU A 344 23.72 -22.78 -6.55
C LEU A 344 23.67 -23.21 -5.08
N LEU A 345 23.81 -24.49 -4.78
CA LEU A 345 23.79 -25.01 -3.40
C LEU A 345 24.97 -24.51 -2.56
N LEU A 346 26.18 -24.46 -3.11
CA LEU A 346 27.36 -23.93 -2.39
C LEU A 346 27.30 -22.42 -2.20
N PHE A 347 26.79 -21.67 -3.18
CA PHE A 347 26.53 -20.26 -3.05
C PHE A 347 25.38 -19.98 -2.04
N MET A 348 24.33 -20.81 -2.08
CA MET A 348 23.24 -20.75 -1.10
C MET A 348 23.72 -21.02 0.32
N CYS A 349 24.60 -21.98 0.55
CA CYS A 349 25.14 -22.27 1.87
C CYS A 349 25.96 -21.09 2.44
N SER A 350 26.73 -20.40 1.61
CA SER A 350 27.49 -19.21 2.04
C SER A 350 26.57 -18.01 2.33
N VAL A 351 25.56 -17.81 1.49
CA VAL A 351 24.53 -16.77 1.69
C VAL A 351 23.67 -17.09 2.92
N ILE A 352 23.32 -18.36 3.13
CA ILE A 352 22.56 -18.81 4.32
C ILE A 352 23.38 -18.58 5.60
N ALA A 353 24.67 -18.84 5.60
CA ALA A 353 25.52 -18.59 6.79
C ALA A 353 25.59 -17.10 7.15
N VAL A 354 25.71 -16.21 6.17
CA VAL A 354 25.66 -14.76 6.34
C VAL A 354 24.26 -14.32 6.77
N LEU A 355 23.22 -14.85 6.13
CA LEU A 355 21.82 -14.57 6.48
C LEU A 355 21.48 -15.07 7.89
N VAL A 356 21.96 -16.24 8.30
CA VAL A 356 21.78 -16.78 9.67
C VAL A 356 22.48 -15.89 10.70
N HIS A 357 23.68 -15.37 10.39
CA HIS A 357 24.34 -14.41 11.29
C HIS A 357 23.53 -13.12 11.45
N TYR A 358 23.09 -12.52 10.36
CA TYR A 358 22.23 -11.31 10.42
C TYR A 358 20.81 -11.63 10.89
N PHE A 359 20.27 -12.80 10.60
CA PHE A 359 18.98 -13.27 11.11
C PHE A 359 19.00 -13.44 12.64
N ARG A 360 20.12 -13.91 13.21
CA ARG A 360 20.29 -13.95 14.68
C ARG A 360 20.32 -12.57 15.30
N LEU A 361 20.92 -11.57 14.64
CA LEU A 361 20.91 -10.17 15.08
C LEU A 361 19.52 -9.52 14.93
N ALA A 362 18.77 -9.87 13.88
CA ALA A 362 17.42 -9.40 13.63
C ALA A 362 16.33 -10.23 14.31
N HIS A 363 16.65 -11.47 14.76
CA HIS A 363 15.68 -12.44 15.27
C HIS A 363 14.85 -11.91 16.45
N GLY A 364 15.45 -11.15 17.34
CA GLY A 364 14.73 -10.50 18.42
C GLY A 364 13.69 -9.48 17.93
N ARG A 365 13.94 -8.82 16.78
CA ARG A 365 13.04 -7.84 16.16
C ARG A 365 11.95 -8.48 15.31
N LEU A 366 12.27 -9.58 14.62
CA LEU A 366 11.37 -10.24 13.67
C LEU A 366 10.53 -11.35 14.30
N LYS A 367 10.83 -11.76 15.55
CA LYS A 367 10.03 -12.79 16.24
C LYS A 367 8.59 -12.30 16.37
N PRO A 368 7.62 -12.93 15.68
CA PRO A 368 6.22 -12.50 15.72
C PRO A 368 5.62 -12.75 17.09
N VAL A 369 4.78 -11.82 17.54
CA VAL A 369 3.98 -11.96 18.75
C VAL A 369 2.51 -11.84 18.33
N ARG A 370 1.74 -12.89 18.55
CA ARG A 370 0.29 -12.93 18.31
C ARG A 370 -0.43 -12.68 19.63
N VAL A 371 -1.60 -12.06 19.56
CA VAL A 371 -2.52 -11.95 20.70
C VAL A 371 -3.10 -13.34 20.95
N SER A 372 -3.11 -13.80 22.21
CA SER A 372 -3.83 -15.02 22.57
C SER A 372 -5.33 -14.81 22.42
N ALA A 373 -6.05 -15.83 21.98
CA ALA A 373 -7.52 -15.75 21.75
C ALA A 373 -8.33 -15.41 23.00
N ASP A 374 -7.70 -15.48 24.18
CA ASP A 374 -8.37 -15.24 25.47
C ASP A 374 -8.45 -13.75 25.87
N VAL A 375 -8.00 -12.84 25.01
CA VAL A 375 -7.98 -11.37 25.29
C VAL A 375 -8.74 -10.57 24.22
N ALA A 376 -9.47 -11.26 23.34
CA ALA A 376 -10.24 -10.63 22.26
C ALA A 376 -11.72 -10.50 22.60
#